data_253be4f7fc98ad6950ff3183fee171ea
#
_entry.id   253be4f7fc98ad6950ff3183fee171ea
#
_cell.length_a   1.000
_cell.length_b   1.000
_cell.length_c   1.000
_cell.angle_alpha   90.00
_cell.angle_beta   90.00
_cell.angle_gamma   90.00
#
_symmetry.space_group_name_H-M   'P 1'
#
loop_
_entity.id
_entity.type
_entity.pdbx_description
1 polymer ?
#
loop_
_entity_poly.entity_id
_entity_poly.type
_entity_poly.pdbx_seq_one_letter_code
_entity_poly.pdbx_strand_id
1 'polypeptide(L)'
;MEASGAEIYIGHKRENIKNVDLVVYTAAIPSDNAELLEAKEKNISLMDRAEFLGEIMKGHKYNVAVSGTHGKTTCTSMLSHVTLAGNLDPTILVGGELDIIGGNFRIGNSEYFLTEACEYKRSFLKFFPYIGIILNIDADHL
;
A
#
# COMPACT_ATOMS: atom_id res chain seq x y z
N MET A 1 -15.87 -0.44 0.75
CA MET A 1 -15.37 0.23 1.97
C MET A 1 -16.47 0.42 3.01
N GLU A 2 -17.59 1.09 2.72
CA GLU A 2 -18.70 1.19 3.71
C GLU A 2 -19.19 -0.16 4.23
N ALA A 3 -19.31 -1.15 3.33
CA ALA A 3 -19.66 -2.53 3.71
C ALA A 3 -18.66 -3.20 4.68
N SER A 4 -17.46 -2.64 4.81
CA SER A 4 -16.42 -3.11 5.74
C SER A 4 -16.38 -2.28 7.04
N GLY A 5 -17.39 -1.43 7.28
CA GLY A 5 -17.49 -0.61 8.49
C GLY A 5 -16.66 0.69 8.47
N ALA A 6 -16.10 1.07 7.30
CA ALA A 6 -15.37 2.33 7.18
C ALA A 6 -16.34 3.52 7.04
N GLU A 7 -16.10 4.58 7.81
CA GLU A 7 -16.76 5.86 7.60
C GLU A 7 -16.10 6.59 6.42
N ILE A 8 -16.92 7.09 5.49
CA ILE A 8 -16.43 7.78 4.29
C ILE A 8 -16.86 9.23 4.33
N TYR A 9 -15.90 10.15 4.20
CA TYR A 9 -16.13 11.58 4.11
C TYR A 9 -15.78 12.10 2.71
N ILE A 10 -16.63 12.93 2.14
CA ILE A 10 -16.37 13.60 0.87
C ILE A 10 -15.78 14.99 1.14
N GLY A 11 -14.58 15.22 0.61
CA GLY A 11 -13.82 16.44 0.84
C GLY A 11 -12.99 16.40 2.14
N HIS A 12 -12.01 17.31 2.20
CA HIS A 12 -11.06 17.40 3.32
C HIS A 12 -11.51 18.47 4.30
N LYS A 13 -11.88 18.08 5.52
CA LYS A 13 -12.34 18.99 6.58
C LYS A 13 -11.71 18.61 7.90
N ARG A 14 -11.42 19.58 8.75
CA ARG A 14 -10.88 19.37 10.11
C ARG A 14 -11.77 18.44 10.94
N GLU A 15 -13.08 18.56 10.79
CA GLU A 15 -14.08 17.79 11.53
C GLU A 15 -14.08 16.29 11.18
N ASN A 16 -13.41 15.87 10.10
CA ASN A 16 -13.25 14.47 9.76
C ASN A 16 -12.29 13.74 10.72
N ILE A 17 -11.38 14.49 11.37
CA ILE A 17 -10.41 13.95 12.32
C ILE A 17 -11.05 13.81 13.72
N LYS A 18 -11.76 12.68 13.94
CA LYS A 18 -12.47 12.38 15.19
C LYS A 18 -12.04 11.02 15.73
N ASN A 19 -11.59 10.99 16.99
CA ASN A 19 -11.30 9.74 17.71
C ASN A 19 -10.36 8.78 16.94
N VAL A 20 -9.30 9.33 16.37
CA VAL A 20 -8.30 8.58 15.63
C VAL A 20 -6.94 8.68 16.32
N ASP A 21 -6.20 7.58 16.35
CA ASP A 21 -4.86 7.50 16.97
C ASP A 21 -3.75 7.67 15.93
N LEU A 22 -4.05 7.40 14.66
CA LEU A 22 -3.12 7.49 13.55
C LEU A 22 -3.82 8.01 12.30
N VAL A 23 -3.19 8.94 11.60
CA VAL A 23 -3.60 9.39 10.26
C VAL A 23 -2.60 8.90 9.24
N VAL A 24 -3.06 8.06 8.31
CA VAL A 24 -2.27 7.60 7.18
C VAL A 24 -2.61 8.44 5.95
N TYR A 25 -1.61 9.05 5.35
CA TYR A 25 -1.82 9.97 4.23
C TYR A 25 -1.00 9.58 2.99
N THR A 26 -1.47 9.98 1.82
CA THR A 26 -0.73 9.82 0.57
C THR A 26 0.31 10.93 0.40
N ALA A 27 1.48 10.58 -0.15
CA ALA A 27 2.54 11.55 -0.48
C ALA A 27 2.11 12.62 -1.52
N ALA A 28 0.96 12.45 -2.17
CA ALA A 28 0.41 13.40 -3.13
C ALA A 28 -0.41 14.53 -2.47
N ILE A 29 -0.77 14.39 -1.19
CA ILE A 29 -1.60 15.41 -0.50
C ILE A 29 -0.76 16.66 -0.17
N PRO A 30 -1.29 17.88 -0.37
CA PRO A 30 -0.62 19.12 0.02
C PRO A 30 -0.39 19.21 1.52
N SER A 31 0.70 19.85 1.93
CA SER A 31 1.08 19.99 3.35
C SER A 31 0.14 20.88 4.16
N ASP A 32 -0.66 21.71 3.50
CA ASP A 32 -1.68 22.61 4.06
C ASP A 32 -3.08 21.98 4.11
N ASN A 33 -3.20 20.68 3.84
CA ASN A 33 -4.47 19.96 3.92
C ASN A 33 -5.08 20.09 5.31
N ALA A 34 -6.39 20.40 5.37
CA ALA A 34 -7.11 20.68 6.60
C ALA A 34 -7.06 19.52 7.61
N GLU A 35 -7.13 18.28 7.15
CA GLU A 35 -7.07 17.07 7.99
C GLU A 35 -5.65 16.85 8.55
N LEU A 36 -4.61 17.09 7.75
CA LEU A 36 -3.23 17.01 8.22
C LEU A 36 -2.90 18.11 9.25
N LEU A 37 -3.40 19.32 9.04
CA LEU A 37 -3.22 20.41 10.01
C LEU A 37 -3.92 20.09 11.33
N GLU A 38 -5.16 19.60 11.28
CA GLU A 38 -5.91 19.21 12.47
C GLU A 38 -5.22 18.08 13.25
N ALA A 39 -4.72 17.07 12.52
CA ALA A 39 -3.99 15.97 13.15
C ALA A 39 -2.72 16.46 13.88
N LYS A 40 -1.98 17.41 13.27
CA LYS A 40 -0.80 18.03 13.89
C LYS A 40 -1.18 18.84 15.14
N GLU A 41 -2.22 19.66 15.05
CA GLU A 41 -2.72 20.46 16.18
C GLU A 41 -3.15 19.58 17.36
N LYS A 42 -3.74 18.43 17.08
CA LYS A 42 -4.15 17.44 18.10
C LYS A 42 -3.03 16.49 18.55
N ASN A 43 -1.81 16.64 18.02
CA ASN A 43 -0.68 15.74 18.26
C ASN A 43 -1.00 14.27 17.94
N ILE A 44 -1.81 14.03 16.92
CA ILE A 44 -2.10 12.69 16.40
C ILE A 44 -0.94 12.25 15.54
N SER A 45 -0.54 10.98 15.64
CA SER A 45 0.53 10.41 14.83
C SER A 45 0.20 10.46 13.34
N LEU A 46 1.18 10.89 12.55
CA LEU A 46 1.07 10.93 11.08
C LEU A 46 2.04 9.93 10.48
N MET A 47 1.57 9.18 9.49
CA MET A 47 2.39 8.20 8.77
C MET A 47 2.07 8.27 7.29
N ASP A 48 3.06 8.28 6.43
CA ASP A 48 2.76 8.17 5.00
C ASP A 48 2.36 6.73 4.61
N ARG A 49 1.63 6.61 3.51
CA ARG A 49 1.11 5.33 3.03
C ARG A 49 2.21 4.27 2.82
N ALA A 50 3.41 4.66 2.38
CA ALA A 50 4.49 3.71 2.14
C ALA A 50 5.10 3.23 3.46
N GLU A 51 5.22 4.11 4.46
CA GLU A 51 5.62 3.73 5.81
C GLU A 51 4.63 2.75 6.43
N PHE A 52 3.34 3.08 6.36
CA PHE A 52 2.29 2.22 6.88
C PHE A 52 2.29 0.85 6.21
N LEU A 53 2.49 0.79 4.88
CA LEU A 53 2.62 -0.45 4.15
C LEU A 53 3.85 -1.25 4.60
N GLY A 54 4.98 -0.58 4.84
CA GLY A 54 6.18 -1.19 5.40
C GLY A 54 5.94 -1.83 6.77
N GLU A 55 5.15 -1.17 7.63
CA GLU A 55 4.77 -1.74 8.94
C GLU A 55 3.86 -2.97 8.78
N ILE A 56 2.90 -2.95 7.86
CA ILE A 56 2.08 -4.12 7.54
C ILE A 56 2.96 -5.29 7.05
N MET A 57 3.94 -5.01 6.19
CA MET A 57 4.87 -6.03 5.68
C MET A 57 5.63 -6.73 6.81
N LYS A 58 6.01 -6.03 7.88
CA LYS A 58 6.70 -6.64 9.03
C LYS A 58 5.89 -7.72 9.74
N GLY A 59 4.57 -7.69 9.61
CA GLY A 59 3.66 -8.71 10.13
C GLY A 59 3.64 -10.00 9.30
N HIS A 60 4.31 -10.03 8.14
CA HIS A 60 4.36 -11.18 7.24
C HIS A 60 5.80 -11.66 7.09
N LYS A 61 6.00 -12.96 7.09
CA LYS A 61 7.34 -13.55 7.01
C LYS A 61 7.92 -13.55 5.59
N TYR A 62 7.08 -13.79 4.60
CA TYR A 62 7.47 -13.94 3.20
C TYR A 62 6.91 -12.80 2.35
N ASN A 63 7.55 -11.65 2.43
CA ASN A 63 7.19 -10.48 1.63
C ASN A 63 7.85 -10.54 0.27
N VAL A 64 7.07 -10.45 -0.79
CA VAL A 64 7.55 -10.33 -2.18
C VAL A 64 7.21 -8.94 -2.69
N ALA A 65 8.22 -8.16 -3.06
CA ALA A 65 8.05 -6.82 -3.61
C ALA A 65 8.58 -6.76 -5.03
N VAL A 66 7.75 -6.30 -5.96
CA VAL A 66 8.10 -6.16 -7.38
C VAL A 66 8.34 -4.69 -7.70
N SER A 67 9.56 -4.36 -8.10
CA SER A 67 10.01 -3.03 -8.50
C SER A 67 10.42 -3.01 -9.97
N GLY A 68 10.53 -1.80 -10.52
CA GLY A 68 10.95 -1.53 -11.89
C GLY A 68 10.19 -0.35 -12.47
N THR A 69 10.74 0.27 -13.49
CA THR A 69 10.08 1.36 -14.19
C THR A 69 8.79 0.88 -14.84
N HIS A 70 8.83 -0.28 -15.51
CA HIS A 70 7.70 -0.86 -16.21
C HIS A 70 7.44 -2.32 -15.80
N GLY A 71 6.17 -2.76 -15.92
CA GLY A 71 5.77 -4.16 -15.76
C GLY A 71 5.49 -4.60 -14.32
N LYS A 72 5.59 -3.73 -13.32
CA LYS A 72 5.31 -4.05 -11.90
C LYS A 72 3.95 -4.72 -11.72
N THR A 73 2.88 -4.06 -12.15
CA THR A 73 1.50 -4.55 -12.04
C THR A 73 1.31 -5.88 -12.74
N THR A 74 1.84 -6.04 -13.96
CA THR A 74 1.74 -7.29 -14.70
C THR A 74 2.45 -8.43 -13.97
N CYS A 75 3.68 -8.21 -13.51
CA CYS A 75 4.45 -9.22 -12.79
C CYS A 75 3.78 -9.59 -11.45
N THR A 76 3.33 -8.62 -10.69
CA THR A 76 2.63 -8.85 -9.41
C THR A 76 1.31 -9.59 -9.63
N SER A 77 0.57 -9.27 -10.70
CA SER A 77 -0.63 -10.02 -11.09
C SER A 77 -0.33 -11.47 -11.43
N MET A 78 0.71 -11.73 -12.23
CA MET A 78 1.14 -13.10 -12.54
C MET A 78 1.54 -13.89 -11.29
N LEU A 79 2.31 -13.28 -10.39
CA LEU A 79 2.68 -13.88 -9.11
C LEU A 79 1.45 -14.18 -8.25
N SER A 80 0.45 -13.29 -8.26
CA SER A 80 -0.82 -13.49 -7.54
C SER A 80 -1.55 -14.72 -8.07
N HIS A 81 -1.63 -14.89 -9.39
CA HIS A 81 -2.22 -16.09 -10.00
C HIS A 81 -1.47 -17.37 -9.59
N VAL A 82 -0.15 -17.35 -9.68
CA VAL A 82 0.69 -18.54 -9.35
C VAL A 82 0.56 -18.91 -7.88
N THR A 83 0.62 -17.92 -6.97
CA THR A 83 0.55 -18.18 -5.54
C THR A 83 -0.84 -18.64 -5.08
N LEU A 84 -1.91 -18.10 -5.67
CA LEU A 84 -3.28 -18.53 -5.40
C LEU A 84 -3.52 -19.94 -5.97
N ALA A 85 -3.06 -20.25 -7.18
CA ALA A 85 -3.14 -21.59 -7.75
C ALA A 85 -2.33 -22.61 -6.93
N GLY A 86 -1.24 -22.18 -6.32
CA GLY A 86 -0.44 -22.98 -5.38
C GLY A 86 -1.03 -23.11 -3.97
N ASN A 87 -2.23 -22.59 -3.72
CA ASN A 87 -2.90 -22.57 -2.41
C ASN A 87 -2.08 -21.92 -1.28
N LEU A 88 -1.25 -20.91 -1.60
CA LEU A 88 -0.45 -20.20 -0.61
C LEU A 88 -1.24 -19.14 0.19
N ASP A 89 -2.43 -18.81 -0.23
CA ASP A 89 -3.35 -17.84 0.42
C ASP A 89 -2.68 -16.51 0.83
N PRO A 90 -2.00 -15.79 -0.10
CA PRO A 90 -1.27 -14.56 0.23
C PRO A 90 -2.20 -13.37 0.47
N THR A 91 -1.74 -12.41 1.26
CA THR A 91 -2.21 -11.02 1.19
C THR A 91 -1.61 -10.39 -0.05
N ILE A 92 -2.42 -9.68 -0.85
CA ILE A 92 -2.04 -9.13 -2.15
C ILE A 92 -2.41 -7.65 -2.19
N LEU A 93 -1.47 -6.83 -2.64
CA LEU A 93 -1.70 -5.42 -2.99
C LEU A 93 -1.09 -5.15 -4.36
N VAL A 94 -1.93 -4.89 -5.35
CA VAL A 94 -1.54 -4.64 -6.74
C VAL A 94 -2.00 -3.25 -7.20
N GLY A 95 -1.28 -2.62 -8.11
CA GLY A 95 -1.57 -1.25 -8.56
C GLY A 95 -2.77 -1.11 -9.50
N GLY A 96 -3.29 -2.21 -10.04
CA GLY A 96 -4.45 -2.27 -10.93
C GLY A 96 -5.50 -3.26 -10.44
N GLU A 97 -6.64 -3.28 -11.08
CA GLU A 97 -7.68 -4.28 -10.82
C GLU A 97 -7.24 -5.67 -11.32
N LEU A 98 -7.47 -6.68 -10.52
CA LEU A 98 -7.16 -8.07 -10.79
C LEU A 98 -8.39 -8.94 -10.52
N ASP A 99 -9.00 -9.46 -11.57
CA ASP A 99 -10.28 -10.17 -11.54
C ASP A 99 -10.29 -11.33 -10.55
N ILE A 100 -9.20 -12.09 -10.45
CA ILE A 100 -9.11 -13.27 -9.58
C ILE A 100 -9.27 -12.94 -8.10
N ILE A 101 -9.03 -11.68 -7.69
CA ILE A 101 -9.23 -11.21 -6.31
C ILE A 101 -10.38 -10.21 -6.19
N GLY A 102 -11.06 -9.88 -7.30
CA GLY A 102 -12.18 -8.95 -7.34
C GLY A 102 -11.81 -7.50 -7.03
N GLY A 103 -10.60 -7.05 -7.37
CA GLY A 103 -10.11 -5.70 -7.11
C GLY A 103 -8.58 -5.62 -7.11
N ASN A 104 -8.05 -4.66 -6.36
CA ASN A 104 -6.60 -4.43 -6.26
C ASN A 104 -6.00 -4.85 -4.91
N PHE A 105 -6.82 -5.41 -4.02
CA PHE A 105 -6.41 -5.79 -2.69
C PHE A 105 -7.14 -7.05 -2.22
N ARG A 106 -6.40 -7.95 -1.57
CA ARG A 106 -6.94 -9.16 -0.94
C ARG A 106 -6.20 -9.41 0.38
N ILE A 107 -6.93 -9.73 1.44
CA ILE A 107 -6.36 -10.24 2.68
C ILE A 107 -6.29 -11.76 2.59
N GLY A 108 -5.09 -12.33 2.74
CA GLY A 108 -4.87 -13.75 2.92
C GLY A 108 -4.65 -14.09 4.38
N ASN A 109 -4.68 -15.40 4.71
CA ASN A 109 -4.46 -15.88 6.07
C ASN A 109 -3.07 -16.47 6.28
N SER A 110 -2.21 -16.39 5.26
CA SER A 110 -0.85 -16.93 5.33
C SER A 110 0.19 -15.88 5.67
N GLU A 111 1.44 -16.32 5.84
CA GLU A 111 2.60 -15.44 6.06
C GLU A 111 3.13 -14.78 4.78
N TYR A 112 2.45 -14.97 3.63
CA TYR A 112 2.87 -14.39 2.35
C TYR A 112 2.21 -13.03 2.09
N PHE A 113 3.01 -12.07 1.65
CA PHE A 113 2.55 -10.75 1.23
C PHE A 113 3.15 -10.40 -0.12
N LEU A 114 2.31 -10.07 -1.11
CA LEU A 114 2.72 -9.67 -2.45
C LEU A 114 2.37 -8.20 -2.68
N THR A 115 3.33 -7.39 -3.10
CA THR A 115 3.10 -5.98 -3.38
C THR A 115 3.98 -5.44 -4.50
N GLU A 116 3.54 -4.35 -5.10
CA GLU A 116 4.39 -3.53 -5.94
C GLU A 116 5.21 -2.56 -5.08
N ALA A 117 6.47 -2.39 -5.44
CA ALA A 117 7.39 -1.44 -4.82
C ALA A 117 7.62 -0.27 -5.77
N CYS A 118 6.83 0.79 -5.61
CA CYS A 118 6.88 1.97 -6.46
C CYS A 118 8.11 2.83 -6.13
N GLU A 119 8.81 3.30 -7.18
CA GLU A 119 9.96 4.19 -7.11
C GLU A 119 9.58 5.64 -6.76
N TYR A 120 8.33 6.04 -7.01
CA TYR A 120 7.85 7.39 -6.78
C TYR A 120 8.12 7.86 -5.35
N LYS A 121 8.78 9.02 -5.21
CA LYS A 121 9.25 9.58 -3.94
C LYS A 121 10.04 8.58 -3.07
N ARG A 122 10.72 7.62 -3.71
CA ARG A 122 11.53 6.58 -3.03
C ARG A 122 10.72 5.72 -2.04
N SER A 123 9.43 5.52 -2.29
CA SER A 123 8.52 4.77 -1.42
C SER A 123 9.02 3.35 -1.15
N PHE A 124 9.65 2.70 -2.14
CA PHE A 124 10.20 1.36 -2.02
C PHE A 124 11.29 1.22 -0.94
N LEU A 125 11.96 2.31 -0.54
CA LEU A 125 12.97 2.29 0.52
C LEU A 125 12.38 2.05 1.93
N LYS A 126 11.07 2.16 2.06
CA LYS A 126 10.33 1.91 3.31
C LYS A 126 9.84 0.48 3.43
N PHE A 127 10.09 -0.36 2.41
CA PHE A 127 9.64 -1.74 2.36
C PHE A 127 10.72 -2.70 2.86
N PHE A 128 10.29 -3.83 3.40
CA PHE A 128 11.15 -4.86 3.97
C PHE A 128 10.91 -6.21 3.28
N PRO A 129 11.23 -6.33 1.98
CA PRO A 129 10.94 -7.55 1.25
C PRO A 129 11.89 -8.69 1.67
N TYR A 130 11.32 -9.90 1.80
CA TYR A 130 12.09 -11.14 1.87
C TYR A 130 12.62 -11.53 0.47
N ILE A 131 11.80 -11.28 -0.58
CA ILE A 131 12.17 -11.43 -1.98
C ILE A 131 11.91 -10.10 -2.69
N GLY A 132 12.97 -9.47 -3.21
CA GLY A 132 12.89 -8.31 -4.09
C GLY A 132 13.04 -8.72 -5.55
N ILE A 133 12.10 -8.32 -6.42
CA ILE A 133 12.15 -8.53 -7.86
C ILE A 133 12.35 -7.17 -8.53
N ILE A 134 13.42 -6.99 -9.28
CA ILE A 134 13.70 -5.79 -10.08
C ILE A 134 13.59 -6.17 -11.55
N LEU A 135 12.58 -5.64 -12.23
CA LEU A 135 12.28 -5.99 -13.62
C LEU A 135 13.17 -5.24 -14.61
N ASN A 136 13.32 -3.95 -14.39
CA ASN A 136 14.11 -3.04 -15.22
C ASN A 136 14.43 -1.77 -14.45
N ILE A 137 15.42 -1.04 -14.95
CA ILE A 137 15.85 0.26 -14.38
C ILE A 137 16.04 1.21 -15.55
N ASP A 138 15.08 2.10 -15.77
CA ASP A 138 15.12 3.15 -16.76
C ASP A 138 15.04 4.52 -16.10
N ALA A 139 15.59 5.54 -16.72
CA ALA A 139 15.55 6.93 -16.23
C ALA A 139 14.20 7.59 -16.54
N ASP A 140 13.13 7.06 -15.91
CA ASP A 140 11.78 7.60 -15.99
C ASP A 140 11.37 8.10 -14.60
N HIS A 141 10.62 9.20 -14.52
CA HIS A 141 10.20 9.83 -13.26
C HIS A 141 11.35 10.42 -12.39
N LEU A 142 12.37 11.01 -13.03
CA LEU A 142 13.44 11.79 -12.36
C LEU A 142 12.96 13.19 -12.02
#